data_d13efad0ca4a47fe7eb70f32bd0e1b8b
#
_entry.id   d13efad0ca4a47fe7eb70f32bd0e1b8b
#
_cell.length_a   1.000
_cell.length_b   1.000
_cell.length_c   1.000
_cell.angle_alpha   90.00
_cell.angle_beta   90.00
_cell.angle_gamma   90.00
#
_symmetry.space_group_name_H-M   'P 1'
#
loop_
_entity.id
_entity.type
_entity.pdbx_description
1 polymer ?
#
loop_
_entity_poly.entity_id
_entity_poly.type
_entity_poly.pdbx_seq_one_letter_code
_entity_poly.pdbx_strand_id
1 'polypeptide(L)'
;MRLLHVSDLHLGRALGDLSREPEQRDLVGELIAAADELAVALTLISGDVFDSWNPPAWAEDLFFELLDGLAAGGQRAVAVIAGNHDSGLRLAAAEPLARRLGIVLAGNVGEPCRGFEGGEDRVRVTPLAPQVVRIEVPGADAPIIAGLLPFLSEARVARDGEQGPLADLRGDGSRYAARLAAEIAARSAFTQRDAVRVLMLHQHATGGAPSDSERRLCIGPLGDLDVSAIPAGLDYVALGHLHRPQAILGAASPTYYAGSPIAYSFSEIDQIKRAVLIDTAKGRAARITSVPLGSGRPLAIWTVTSIDEARDHAARADAGNLSPIVEVRADLGRRLDPDEGSALFHLGHPGHLGHPGASPFLPGVTVVAVRDLHDPGRRELASTTATEPPELSAPELFRELWKKKHGSLPDDDTVAELCAALLDAARSEEEAESRSRAAAARAGGVG
;
A
#
# COMPACT_ATOMS: atom_id res chain seq x y z
N MET A 1 -7.03 -13.22 22.01
CA MET A 1 -7.38 -12.07 21.12
C MET A 1 -6.73 -12.28 19.78
N ARG A 2 -7.42 -11.94 18.68
CA ARG A 2 -6.91 -12.09 17.31
C ARG A 2 -6.75 -10.75 16.63
N LEU A 3 -5.63 -10.59 15.91
CA LEU A 3 -5.34 -9.42 15.12
C LEU A 3 -5.20 -9.87 13.65
N LEU A 4 -5.65 -9.06 12.71
CA LEU A 4 -5.49 -9.30 11.28
C LEU A 4 -4.54 -8.24 10.71
N HIS A 5 -3.51 -8.64 9.98
CA HIS A 5 -2.58 -7.72 9.34
C HIS A 5 -2.67 -7.86 7.83
N VAL A 6 -2.90 -6.74 7.17
CA VAL A 6 -2.87 -6.54 5.72
C VAL A 6 -2.09 -5.30 5.38
N SER A 7 -1.58 -5.19 4.16
CA SER A 7 -0.86 -4.02 3.66
C SER A 7 -0.97 -3.95 2.14
N ASP A 8 -0.51 -2.86 1.56
CA ASP A 8 -0.30 -2.72 0.12
C ASP A 8 -1.57 -3.05 -0.69
N LEU A 9 -2.70 -2.45 -0.25
CA LEU A 9 -4.01 -2.66 -0.89
C LEU A 9 -4.05 -2.07 -2.29
N HIS A 10 -3.34 -0.95 -2.50
CA HIS A 10 -3.27 -0.23 -3.76
C HIS A 10 -4.63 -0.05 -4.42
N LEU A 11 -5.64 0.38 -3.66
CA LEU A 11 -6.95 0.68 -4.19
C LEU A 11 -6.85 1.75 -5.29
N GLY A 12 -7.45 1.46 -6.44
CA GLY A 12 -7.31 2.31 -7.62
C GLY A 12 -6.28 1.81 -8.64
N ARG A 13 -5.44 0.81 -8.29
CA ARG A 13 -4.43 0.27 -9.19
C ARG A 13 -5.05 -0.55 -10.31
N ALA A 14 -4.54 -0.32 -11.51
CA ALA A 14 -4.83 -1.12 -12.70
C ALA A 14 -3.65 -2.04 -13.03
N LEU A 15 -3.84 -3.02 -13.92
CA LEU A 15 -2.78 -3.82 -14.52
C LEU A 15 -2.76 -3.53 -16.03
N GLY A 16 -1.82 -2.70 -16.47
CA GLY A 16 -1.94 -2.06 -17.77
C GLY A 16 -3.20 -1.20 -17.83
N ASP A 17 -3.97 -1.34 -18.91
CA ASP A 17 -5.26 -0.64 -19.06
C ASP A 17 -6.44 -1.37 -18.39
N LEU A 18 -6.19 -2.54 -17.82
CA LEU A 18 -7.22 -3.34 -17.16
C LEU A 18 -7.50 -2.81 -15.76
N SER A 19 -8.73 -2.29 -15.55
CA SER A 19 -9.19 -1.96 -14.20
C SER A 19 -9.26 -3.21 -13.32
N ARG A 20 -8.75 -3.10 -12.11
CA ARG A 20 -8.82 -4.14 -11.07
C ARG A 20 -9.91 -3.83 -10.03
N GLU A 21 -10.77 -2.84 -10.31
CA GLU A 21 -11.85 -2.44 -9.40
C GLU A 21 -12.75 -3.63 -8.96
N PRO A 22 -13.21 -4.53 -9.85
CA PRO A 22 -14.05 -5.66 -9.41
C PRO A 22 -13.35 -6.55 -8.39
N GLU A 23 -12.07 -6.87 -8.64
CA GLU A 23 -11.28 -7.72 -7.75
C GLU A 23 -10.97 -7.02 -6.41
N GLN A 24 -10.78 -5.71 -6.43
CA GLN A 24 -10.58 -4.92 -5.22
C GLN A 24 -11.87 -4.81 -4.38
N ARG A 25 -13.05 -4.78 -5.03
CA ARG A 25 -14.34 -4.89 -4.34
C ARG A 25 -14.55 -6.25 -3.70
N ASP A 26 -14.25 -7.33 -4.43
CA ASP A 26 -14.30 -8.68 -3.89
C ASP A 26 -13.33 -8.84 -2.71
N LEU A 27 -12.12 -8.29 -2.81
CA LEU A 27 -11.14 -8.27 -1.73
C LEU A 27 -11.66 -7.60 -0.46
N VAL A 28 -12.31 -6.45 -0.59
CA VAL A 28 -12.89 -5.74 0.56
C VAL A 28 -13.93 -6.62 1.24
N GLY A 29 -14.82 -7.25 0.48
CA GLY A 29 -15.80 -8.21 1.00
C GLY A 29 -15.13 -9.40 1.70
N GLU A 30 -14.09 -9.97 1.09
CA GLU A 30 -13.33 -11.09 1.67
C GLU A 30 -12.64 -10.72 2.99
N LEU A 31 -12.02 -9.53 3.08
CA LEU A 31 -11.36 -9.07 4.30
C LEU A 31 -12.35 -8.82 5.44
N ILE A 32 -13.51 -8.25 5.14
CA ILE A 32 -14.59 -8.03 6.13
C ILE A 32 -15.11 -9.39 6.64
N ALA A 33 -15.41 -10.32 5.72
CA ALA A 33 -15.87 -11.66 6.08
C ALA A 33 -14.82 -12.41 6.92
N ALA A 34 -13.54 -12.34 6.55
CA ALA A 34 -12.46 -12.96 7.32
C ALA A 34 -12.35 -12.35 8.73
N ALA A 35 -12.54 -11.03 8.88
CA ALA A 35 -12.53 -10.39 10.20
C ALA A 35 -13.69 -10.84 11.07
N ASP A 36 -14.87 -11.07 10.49
CA ASP A 36 -16.05 -11.63 11.18
C ASP A 36 -15.84 -13.09 11.58
N GLU A 37 -15.51 -13.96 10.63
CA GLU A 37 -15.36 -15.41 10.85
C GLU A 37 -14.24 -15.74 11.85
N LEU A 38 -13.15 -14.95 11.81
CA LEU A 38 -12.00 -15.16 12.69
C LEU A 38 -12.16 -14.43 14.03
N ALA A 39 -13.26 -13.72 14.26
CA ALA A 39 -13.49 -12.89 15.45
C ALA A 39 -12.28 -11.97 15.76
N VAL A 40 -11.88 -11.20 14.78
CA VAL A 40 -10.73 -10.26 14.85
C VAL A 40 -11.08 -9.11 15.78
N ALA A 41 -10.19 -8.79 16.71
CA ALA A 41 -10.34 -7.64 17.61
C ALA A 41 -9.76 -6.35 17.03
N LEU A 42 -8.64 -6.45 16.29
CA LEU A 42 -7.97 -5.31 15.67
C LEU A 42 -7.47 -5.70 14.28
N THR A 43 -7.76 -4.88 13.28
CA THR A 43 -7.14 -4.97 11.96
C THR A 43 -6.04 -3.92 11.82
N LEU A 44 -4.86 -4.35 11.33
CA LEU A 44 -3.68 -3.54 11.06
C LEU A 44 -3.55 -3.39 9.54
N ILE A 45 -3.61 -2.16 9.02
CA ILE A 45 -3.38 -1.85 7.60
C ILE A 45 -2.08 -1.06 7.50
N SER A 46 -1.00 -1.75 7.09
CA SER A 46 0.36 -1.23 7.18
C SER A 46 0.79 -0.47 5.91
N GLY A 47 0.00 0.50 5.47
CA GLY A 47 0.33 1.45 4.41
C GLY A 47 -0.01 0.98 3.00
N ASP A 48 0.21 1.88 2.04
CA ASP A 48 -0.14 1.77 0.62
C ASP A 48 -1.60 1.32 0.44
N VAL A 49 -2.48 2.11 1.08
CA VAL A 49 -3.93 1.96 0.96
C VAL A 49 -4.36 2.24 -0.47
N PHE A 50 -3.88 3.35 -1.03
CA PHE A 50 -4.15 3.76 -2.39
C PHE A 50 -2.94 3.59 -3.30
N ASP A 51 -3.17 3.43 -4.61
CA ASP A 51 -2.09 3.32 -5.60
C ASP A 51 -1.42 4.68 -5.89
N SER A 52 -2.10 5.77 -5.62
CA SER A 52 -1.61 7.13 -5.89
C SER A 52 -2.06 8.15 -4.85
N TRP A 53 -1.35 9.26 -4.78
CA TRP A 53 -1.67 10.40 -3.89
C TRP A 53 -3.04 11.00 -4.15
N ASN A 54 -3.57 10.85 -5.37
CA ASN A 54 -4.89 11.30 -5.77
C ASN A 54 -5.69 10.14 -6.35
N PRO A 55 -6.20 9.24 -5.50
CA PRO A 55 -6.95 8.08 -5.95
C PRO A 55 -8.26 8.47 -6.62
N PRO A 56 -8.82 7.63 -7.49
CA PRO A 56 -10.15 7.83 -8.03
C PRO A 56 -11.20 7.72 -6.91
N ALA A 57 -12.30 8.46 -7.04
CA ALA A 57 -13.34 8.53 -6.00
C ALA A 57 -13.89 7.15 -5.58
N TRP A 58 -14.03 6.22 -6.52
CA TRP A 58 -14.48 4.86 -6.20
C TRP A 58 -13.51 4.09 -5.28
N ALA A 59 -12.20 4.38 -5.36
CA ALA A 59 -11.22 3.76 -4.48
C ALA A 59 -11.29 4.33 -3.05
N GLU A 60 -11.58 5.63 -2.91
CA GLU A 60 -11.83 6.24 -1.61
C GLU A 60 -13.12 5.69 -0.99
N ASP A 61 -14.19 5.57 -1.79
CA ASP A 61 -15.46 4.99 -1.37
C ASP A 61 -15.27 3.54 -0.86
N LEU A 62 -14.56 2.73 -1.64
CA LEU A 62 -14.24 1.36 -1.28
C LEU A 62 -13.38 1.25 0.00
N PHE A 63 -12.47 2.19 0.23
CA PHE A 63 -11.72 2.25 1.48
C PHE A 63 -12.60 2.56 2.68
N PHE A 64 -13.58 3.47 2.52
CA PHE A 64 -14.52 3.76 3.60
C PHE A 64 -15.47 2.58 3.87
N GLU A 65 -15.89 1.86 2.84
CA GLU A 65 -16.60 0.57 2.96
C GLU A 65 -15.79 -0.44 3.80
N LEU A 66 -14.50 -0.59 3.47
CA LEU A 66 -13.59 -1.48 4.21
C LEU A 66 -13.49 -1.08 5.68
N LEU A 67 -13.27 0.21 5.95
CA LEU A 67 -13.14 0.70 7.33
C LEU A 67 -14.40 0.47 8.15
N ASP A 68 -15.58 0.77 7.60
CA ASP A 68 -16.87 0.59 8.27
C ASP A 68 -17.12 -0.90 8.59
N GLY A 69 -16.95 -1.77 7.59
CA GLY A 69 -17.10 -3.20 7.77
C GLY A 69 -16.13 -3.79 8.79
N LEU A 70 -14.85 -3.40 8.74
CA LEU A 70 -13.85 -3.87 9.69
C LEU A 70 -14.10 -3.36 11.11
N ALA A 71 -14.59 -2.13 11.27
CA ALA A 71 -14.88 -1.55 12.58
C ALA A 71 -16.14 -2.13 13.25
N ALA A 72 -17.06 -2.73 12.48
CA ALA A 72 -18.31 -3.32 12.98
C ALA A 72 -19.04 -2.41 13.96
N GLY A 73 -19.29 -1.15 13.55
CA GLY A 73 -19.96 -0.16 14.39
C GLY A 73 -19.18 0.25 15.64
N GLY A 74 -17.87 0.03 15.68
CA GLY A 74 -16.99 0.36 16.80
C GLY A 74 -16.81 -0.78 17.81
N GLN A 75 -17.18 -1.99 17.47
CA GLN A 75 -16.92 -3.18 18.30
C GLN A 75 -15.53 -3.77 18.05
N ARG A 76 -14.95 -3.47 16.88
CA ARG A 76 -13.58 -3.85 16.49
C ARG A 76 -12.75 -2.59 16.23
N ALA A 77 -11.47 -2.68 16.51
CA ALA A 77 -10.55 -1.60 16.20
C ALA A 77 -9.94 -1.77 14.80
N VAL A 78 -9.60 -0.64 14.17
CA VAL A 78 -8.82 -0.61 12.93
C VAL A 78 -7.70 0.40 13.10
N ALA A 79 -6.46 0.02 12.77
CA ALA A 79 -5.32 0.94 12.75
C ALA A 79 -4.74 0.97 11.34
N VAL A 80 -4.58 2.17 10.80
CA VAL A 80 -4.07 2.40 9.43
C VAL A 80 -2.91 3.39 9.50
N ILE A 81 -1.83 3.07 8.84
CA ILE A 81 -0.73 4.00 8.59
C ILE A 81 -0.63 4.32 7.10
N ALA A 82 -0.12 5.49 6.75
CA ALA A 82 0.13 5.84 5.34
C ALA A 82 1.42 5.19 4.84
N GLY A 83 1.38 4.67 3.61
CA GLY A 83 2.54 4.21 2.85
C GLY A 83 3.17 5.30 1.99
N ASN A 84 4.05 4.89 1.05
CA ASN A 84 4.72 5.82 0.15
C ASN A 84 3.82 6.27 -1.02
N HIS A 85 2.83 5.48 -1.39
CA HIS A 85 1.83 5.85 -2.40
C HIS A 85 0.73 6.74 -1.84
N ASP A 86 0.53 6.77 -0.52
CA ASP A 86 -0.54 7.50 0.11
C ASP A 86 -0.21 9.00 0.33
N SER A 87 -1.21 9.84 0.13
CA SER A 87 -1.21 11.18 0.72
C SER A 87 -1.60 11.08 2.20
N GLY A 88 -0.64 11.26 3.11
CA GLY A 88 -0.91 11.17 4.55
C GLY A 88 -1.99 12.15 5.02
N LEU A 89 -2.06 13.35 4.42
CA LEU A 89 -3.09 14.36 4.72
C LEU A 89 -4.48 13.88 4.29
N ARG A 90 -4.59 13.30 3.09
CA ARG A 90 -5.85 12.77 2.55
C ARG A 90 -6.32 11.57 3.36
N LEU A 91 -5.41 10.62 3.66
CA LEU A 91 -5.72 9.45 4.47
C LEU A 91 -6.27 9.86 5.85
N ALA A 92 -5.64 10.84 6.49
CA ALA A 92 -6.05 11.32 7.80
C ALA A 92 -7.25 12.28 7.76
N ALA A 93 -7.74 12.72 6.59
CA ALA A 93 -8.84 13.68 6.49
C ALA A 93 -10.16 13.15 7.11
N ALA A 94 -10.37 11.83 7.03
CA ALA A 94 -11.56 11.19 7.61
C ALA A 94 -11.44 10.93 9.15
N GLU A 95 -10.27 11.18 9.77
CA GLU A 95 -10.00 10.89 11.19
C GLU A 95 -11.10 11.38 12.14
N PRO A 96 -11.65 12.60 12.03
CA PRO A 96 -12.66 13.09 12.97
C PRO A 96 -13.95 12.25 13.01
N LEU A 97 -14.28 11.56 11.93
CA LEU A 97 -15.41 10.63 11.83
C LEU A 97 -14.97 9.21 12.19
N ALA A 98 -13.86 8.76 11.62
CA ALA A 98 -13.33 7.41 11.75
C ALA A 98 -13.04 7.05 13.21
N ARG A 99 -12.43 7.95 13.99
CA ARG A 99 -12.14 7.72 15.42
C ARG A 99 -13.37 7.35 16.25
N ARG A 100 -14.58 7.85 15.89
CA ARG A 100 -15.83 7.53 16.61
C ARG A 100 -16.23 6.05 16.47
N LEU A 101 -15.65 5.37 15.49
CA LEU A 101 -15.80 3.94 15.26
C LEU A 101 -14.59 3.13 15.77
N GLY A 102 -13.68 3.74 16.54
CA GLY A 102 -12.47 3.05 17.01
C GLY A 102 -11.40 2.86 15.95
N ILE A 103 -11.44 3.68 14.89
CA ILE A 103 -10.47 3.64 13.79
C ILE A 103 -9.39 4.69 14.03
N VAL A 104 -8.13 4.29 13.96
CA VAL A 104 -6.96 5.15 14.10
C VAL A 104 -6.29 5.31 12.74
N LEU A 105 -6.21 6.55 12.25
CA LEU A 105 -5.57 6.89 10.99
C LEU A 105 -4.29 7.71 11.27
N ALA A 106 -3.13 7.15 11.00
CA ALA A 106 -1.84 7.82 11.12
C ALA A 106 -1.29 8.16 9.72
N GLY A 107 -1.48 9.41 9.29
CA GLY A 107 -1.09 9.85 7.96
C GLY A 107 0.35 10.33 7.86
N ASN A 108 0.84 11.09 8.85
CA ASN A 108 2.17 11.68 8.83
C ASN A 108 2.95 11.36 10.10
N VAL A 109 4.26 11.32 9.95
CA VAL A 109 5.19 11.12 11.07
C VAL A 109 5.17 12.36 11.96
N GLY A 110 5.24 12.15 13.29
CA GLY A 110 5.24 13.24 14.27
C GLY A 110 3.85 13.81 14.61
N GLU A 111 2.83 13.53 13.81
CA GLU A 111 1.46 13.97 14.13
C GLU A 111 0.87 13.11 15.27
N PRO A 112 0.32 13.75 16.31
CA PRO A 112 -0.27 13.02 17.42
C PRO A 112 -1.57 12.33 16.98
N CYS A 113 -1.70 11.05 17.28
CA CYS A 113 -2.98 10.36 17.17
C CYS A 113 -3.97 10.94 18.19
N ARG A 114 -5.23 11.06 17.81
CA ARG A 114 -6.28 11.56 18.69
C ARG A 114 -7.00 10.40 19.37
N GLY A 115 -7.39 10.61 20.62
CA GLY A 115 -8.15 9.64 21.37
C GLY A 115 -9.64 9.68 21.08
N PHE A 116 -10.29 8.60 21.46
CA PHE A 116 -11.73 8.49 21.48
C PHE A 116 -12.16 7.61 22.65
N GLU A 117 -13.03 8.14 23.50
CA GLU A 117 -13.68 7.38 24.56
C GLU A 117 -15.04 6.89 24.04
N GLY A 118 -15.07 5.63 23.59
CA GLY A 118 -16.31 4.93 23.30
C GLY A 118 -17.10 4.67 24.58
N GLY A 119 -18.39 4.30 24.44
CA GLY A 119 -19.14 3.72 25.55
C GLY A 119 -18.58 2.36 26.02
N GLU A 120 -19.22 1.72 27.00
CA GLU A 120 -18.76 0.45 27.58
C GLU A 120 -18.61 -0.68 26.54
N ASP A 121 -19.43 -0.67 25.48
CA ASP A 121 -19.45 -1.68 24.42
C ASP A 121 -18.73 -1.25 23.13
N ARG A 122 -17.85 -0.26 23.19
CA ARG A 122 -17.12 0.25 22.03
C ARG A 122 -15.63 0.37 22.29
N VAL A 123 -14.87 0.29 21.20
CA VAL A 123 -13.42 0.53 21.21
C VAL A 123 -13.11 1.88 21.85
N ARG A 124 -12.13 1.88 22.76
CA ARG A 124 -11.54 3.09 23.33
C ARG A 124 -10.11 3.23 22.83
N VAL A 125 -9.74 4.44 22.43
CA VAL A 125 -8.38 4.77 22.00
C VAL A 125 -7.85 5.89 22.89
N THR A 126 -6.73 5.63 23.56
CA THR A 126 -6.05 6.60 24.42
C THR A 126 -4.65 6.88 23.87
N PRO A 127 -4.33 8.11 23.44
CA PRO A 127 -2.97 8.49 23.07
C PRO A 127 -2.04 8.42 24.28
N LEU A 128 -0.89 7.77 24.11
CA LEU A 128 0.12 7.66 25.15
C LEU A 128 1.35 8.55 24.86
N ALA A 129 1.68 8.70 23.58
CA ALA A 129 2.74 9.55 23.05
C ALA A 129 2.42 9.86 21.58
N PRO A 130 3.15 10.76 20.91
CA PRO A 130 3.06 10.89 19.47
C PRO A 130 3.21 9.54 18.80
N GLN A 131 2.22 9.13 17.99
CA GLN A 131 2.19 7.85 17.26
C GLN A 131 2.17 6.58 18.14
N VAL A 132 1.94 6.70 19.44
CA VAL A 132 1.72 5.55 20.32
C VAL A 132 0.33 5.67 20.97
N VAL A 133 -0.48 4.65 20.75
CA VAL A 133 -1.85 4.59 21.26
C VAL A 133 -2.08 3.32 22.08
N ARG A 134 -2.94 3.44 23.08
CA ARG A 134 -3.55 2.32 23.77
C ARG A 134 -4.94 2.10 23.20
N ILE A 135 -5.22 0.87 22.78
CA ILE A 135 -6.50 0.46 22.21
C ILE A 135 -7.11 -0.59 23.14
N GLU A 136 -8.32 -0.35 23.57
CA GLU A 136 -9.13 -1.27 24.36
C GLU A 136 -10.32 -1.70 23.51
N VAL A 137 -10.43 -3.01 23.27
CA VAL A 137 -11.49 -3.59 22.44
C VAL A 137 -12.48 -4.31 23.36
N PRO A 138 -13.79 -4.13 23.19
CA PRO A 138 -14.79 -4.83 23.99
C PRO A 138 -14.58 -6.35 23.98
N GLY A 139 -14.66 -6.97 25.14
CA GLY A 139 -14.49 -8.42 25.27
C GLY A 139 -13.06 -8.95 25.09
N ALA A 140 -12.08 -8.09 24.81
CA ALA A 140 -10.68 -8.49 24.78
C ALA A 140 -10.12 -8.64 26.20
N ASP A 141 -9.23 -9.61 26.37
CA ASP A 141 -8.60 -9.98 27.65
C ASP A 141 -7.44 -9.05 28.05
N ALA A 142 -6.95 -8.23 27.12
CA ALA A 142 -5.86 -7.29 27.34
C ALA A 142 -5.96 -6.08 26.40
N PRO A 143 -5.46 -4.91 26.79
CA PRO A 143 -5.33 -3.78 25.89
C PRO A 143 -4.18 -4.01 24.90
N ILE A 144 -4.21 -3.28 23.78
CA ILE A 144 -3.15 -3.26 22.79
C ILE A 144 -2.43 -1.91 22.90
N ILE A 145 -1.10 -1.93 22.91
CA ILE A 145 -0.28 -0.74 22.75
C ILE A 145 0.35 -0.80 21.39
N ALA A 146 -0.07 0.12 20.53
CA ALA A 146 0.35 0.17 19.13
C ALA A 146 1.19 1.41 18.85
N GLY A 147 2.35 1.20 18.22
CA GLY A 147 3.14 2.25 17.58
C GLY A 147 2.82 2.30 16.11
N LEU A 148 2.59 3.51 15.59
CA LEU A 148 2.09 3.74 14.24
C LEU A 148 3.08 4.62 13.48
N LEU A 149 3.98 4.02 12.70
CA LEU A 149 4.99 4.73 11.92
C LEU A 149 4.62 4.70 10.41
N PRO A 150 4.00 5.78 9.89
CA PRO A 150 3.83 5.96 8.46
C PRO A 150 5.16 5.98 7.71
N PHE A 151 5.09 5.86 6.39
CA PHE A 151 6.26 5.92 5.53
C PHE A 151 7.12 7.17 5.79
N LEU A 152 8.40 6.93 6.03
CA LEU A 152 9.43 7.96 6.19
C LEU A 152 10.09 8.25 4.84
N SER A 153 9.91 9.46 4.32
CA SER A 153 10.70 9.98 3.21
C SER A 153 11.60 11.12 3.68
N GLU A 154 12.68 11.38 2.96
CA GLU A 154 13.56 12.53 3.24
C GLU A 154 12.80 13.85 3.27
N ALA A 155 11.86 14.05 2.34
CA ALA A 155 11.03 15.23 2.29
C ALA A 155 10.15 15.38 3.54
N ARG A 156 9.62 14.27 4.07
CA ARG A 156 8.83 14.27 5.31
C ARG A 156 9.70 14.58 6.54
N VAL A 157 10.92 14.04 6.59
CA VAL A 157 11.89 14.32 7.66
C VAL A 157 12.41 15.75 7.57
N ALA A 158 12.68 16.25 6.36
CA ALA A 158 13.15 17.62 6.16
C ALA A 158 12.10 18.67 6.56
N ARG A 159 10.81 18.40 6.39
CA ARG A 159 9.71 19.28 6.82
C ARG A 159 9.66 19.51 8.33
N ASP A 160 10.10 18.52 9.11
CA ASP A 160 10.10 18.62 10.57
C ASP A 160 11.12 19.64 11.11
N GLY A 161 12.00 20.12 10.23
CA GLY A 161 12.97 21.16 10.51
C GLY A 161 14.04 20.76 11.51
N GLU A 162 14.87 21.74 11.91
CA GLU A 162 15.97 21.52 12.86
C GLU A 162 15.52 21.39 14.31
N GLN A 163 14.28 21.74 14.61
CA GLN A 163 13.72 21.81 15.98
C GLN A 163 12.55 20.86 16.19
N GLY A 164 12.15 20.08 15.18
CA GLY A 164 11.05 19.12 15.30
C GLY A 164 11.45 17.83 16.01
N PRO A 165 10.47 17.00 16.39
CA PRO A 165 10.72 15.71 17.07
C PRO A 165 11.57 14.72 16.27
N LEU A 166 11.78 14.97 14.97
CA LEU A 166 12.62 14.16 14.07
C LEU A 166 14.02 14.77 13.83
N ALA A 167 14.32 15.93 14.40
CA ALA A 167 15.57 16.67 14.13
C ALA A 167 16.84 15.82 14.42
N ASP A 168 16.80 15.04 15.51
CA ASP A 168 17.91 14.17 15.94
C ASP A 168 18.01 12.88 15.11
N LEU A 169 17.08 12.64 14.20
CA LEU A 169 16.93 11.37 13.46
C LEU A 169 17.21 11.54 11.95
N ARG A 170 17.75 12.68 11.55
CA ARG A 170 18.11 12.95 10.14
C ARG A 170 19.00 11.82 9.61
N GLY A 171 18.53 11.17 8.57
CA GLY A 171 19.27 10.15 7.85
C GLY A 171 19.20 8.72 8.41
N ASP A 172 18.31 8.43 9.39
CA ASP A 172 18.26 7.06 9.94
C ASP A 172 16.84 6.65 10.37
N GLY A 173 16.09 6.07 9.43
CA GLY A 173 14.76 5.51 9.69
C GLY A 173 14.76 4.37 10.72
N SER A 174 15.88 3.63 10.83
CA SER A 174 16.03 2.54 11.80
C SER A 174 16.05 3.07 13.23
N ARG A 175 16.72 4.19 13.47
CA ARG A 175 16.72 4.84 14.80
C ARG A 175 15.33 5.30 15.21
N TYR A 176 14.55 5.81 14.25
CA TYR A 176 13.19 6.23 14.56
C TYR A 176 12.30 5.04 14.92
N ALA A 177 12.36 3.97 14.14
CA ALA A 177 11.65 2.73 14.45
C ALA A 177 12.06 2.15 15.81
N ALA A 178 13.35 2.11 16.11
CA ALA A 178 13.88 1.67 17.40
C ALA A 178 13.41 2.56 18.57
N ARG A 179 13.42 3.88 18.39
CA ARG A 179 12.89 4.83 19.38
C ARG A 179 11.42 4.58 19.65
N LEU A 180 10.61 4.43 18.60
CA LEU A 180 9.19 4.16 18.75
C LEU A 180 8.93 2.83 19.45
N ALA A 181 9.68 1.79 19.11
CA ALA A 181 9.61 0.49 19.79
C ALA A 181 10.01 0.58 21.27
N ALA A 182 11.05 1.36 21.60
CA ALA A 182 11.45 1.61 22.99
C ALA A 182 10.37 2.37 23.77
N GLU A 183 9.71 3.35 23.13
CA GLU A 183 8.57 4.09 23.71
C GLU A 183 7.40 3.14 24.02
N ILE A 184 7.06 2.24 23.08
CA ILE A 184 6.02 1.21 23.30
C ILE A 184 6.41 0.34 24.51
N ALA A 185 7.65 -0.12 24.58
CA ALA A 185 8.12 -0.95 25.68
C ALA A 185 8.07 -0.22 27.04
N ALA A 186 8.51 1.05 27.07
CA ALA A 186 8.45 1.88 28.27
C ALA A 186 7.03 2.10 28.77
N ARG A 187 6.11 2.44 27.87
CA ARG A 187 4.69 2.65 28.19
C ARG A 187 4.01 1.37 28.67
N SER A 188 4.36 0.24 28.08
CA SER A 188 3.88 -1.07 28.52
C SER A 188 4.31 -1.43 29.93
N ALA A 189 5.51 -1.04 30.33
CA ALA A 189 6.02 -1.31 31.68
C ALA A 189 5.28 -0.51 32.76
N PHE A 190 4.82 0.70 32.46
CA PHE A 190 4.07 1.56 33.38
C PHE A 190 2.59 1.24 33.45
N THR A 191 1.98 0.67 32.40
CA THR A 191 0.54 0.49 32.29
C THR A 191 0.03 -0.91 32.57
N GLN A 192 0.85 -1.83 32.95
CA GLN A 192 0.62 -3.24 33.27
C GLN A 192 1.37 -4.17 32.28
N ARG A 193 1.98 -5.21 32.85
CA ARG A 193 2.68 -6.30 32.15
C ARG A 193 1.78 -7.13 31.23
N ASP A 194 0.55 -6.69 30.96
CA ASP A 194 -0.57 -7.46 30.42
C ASP A 194 -1.07 -6.92 29.07
N ALA A 195 -0.37 -5.99 28.43
CA ALA A 195 -0.76 -5.44 27.12
C ALA A 195 -0.09 -6.21 25.97
N VAL A 196 -0.81 -6.35 24.86
CA VAL A 196 -0.26 -6.78 23.58
C VAL A 196 0.47 -5.59 22.92
N ARG A 197 1.67 -5.80 22.42
CA ARG A 197 2.57 -4.75 21.91
C ARG A 197 2.78 -4.93 20.43
N VAL A 198 2.34 -3.96 19.64
CA VAL A 198 2.42 -3.99 18.18
C VAL A 198 3.13 -2.75 17.67
N LEU A 199 3.99 -2.93 16.66
CA LEU A 199 4.60 -1.84 15.92
C LEU A 199 4.20 -1.97 14.45
N MET A 200 3.65 -0.91 13.86
CA MET A 200 3.33 -0.83 12.44
C MET A 200 4.34 0.06 11.74
N LEU A 201 4.85 -0.40 10.61
CA LEU A 201 5.84 0.30 9.80
C LEU A 201 5.53 0.10 8.31
N HIS A 202 5.79 1.13 7.50
CA HIS A 202 5.77 0.99 6.06
C HIS A 202 7.13 1.41 5.49
N GLN A 203 8.04 0.45 5.38
CA GLN A 203 9.43 0.68 4.95
C GLN A 203 10.03 -0.58 4.32
N HIS A 204 11.02 -0.40 3.44
CA HIS A 204 11.88 -1.49 3.02
C HIS A 204 12.80 -1.90 4.19
N ALA A 205 12.79 -3.17 4.54
CA ALA A 205 13.62 -3.70 5.62
C ALA A 205 14.75 -4.59 5.06
N THR A 206 15.92 -4.50 5.67
CA THR A 206 17.06 -5.36 5.32
C THR A 206 16.67 -6.84 5.41
N GLY A 207 17.01 -7.61 4.39
CA GLY A 207 16.67 -9.03 4.29
C GLY A 207 15.28 -9.32 3.68
N GLY A 208 14.51 -8.30 3.35
CA GLY A 208 13.28 -8.46 2.58
C GLY A 208 13.55 -8.73 1.10
N ALA A 209 12.76 -9.61 0.48
CA ALA A 209 12.83 -9.92 -0.94
C ALA A 209 11.75 -9.13 -1.70
N PRO A 210 12.13 -8.14 -2.53
CA PRO A 210 11.19 -7.36 -3.31
C PRO A 210 10.62 -8.16 -4.50
N SER A 211 9.52 -7.68 -5.10
CA SER A 211 9.06 -8.01 -6.44
C SER A 211 9.28 -6.82 -7.40
N ASP A 212 8.84 -6.91 -8.65
CA ASP A 212 9.03 -5.81 -9.61
C ASP A 212 7.93 -4.72 -9.48
N SER A 213 6.98 -4.90 -8.59
CA SER A 213 5.82 -4.01 -8.42
C SER A 213 6.03 -2.93 -7.38
N GLU A 214 7.04 -3.05 -6.55
CA GLU A 214 7.38 -2.02 -5.57
C GLU A 214 8.26 -0.93 -6.19
N ARG A 215 8.01 0.31 -5.82
CA ARG A 215 8.93 1.41 -6.15
C ARG A 215 10.21 1.24 -5.34
N ARG A 216 11.34 1.09 -6.03
CA ARG A 216 12.66 1.14 -5.39
C ARG A 216 12.95 2.56 -4.92
N LEU A 217 12.51 2.91 -3.74
CA LEU A 217 12.72 4.23 -3.12
C LEU A 217 14.07 4.34 -2.39
N CYS A 218 15.03 3.49 -2.72
CA CYS A 218 16.39 3.54 -2.16
C CYS A 218 17.21 4.70 -2.76
N ILE A 219 16.69 5.92 -2.71
CA ILE A 219 17.44 7.13 -3.07
C ILE A 219 17.41 8.04 -1.85
N GLY A 220 18.45 7.94 -1.00
CA GLY A 220 18.66 8.89 0.05
C GLY A 220 19.28 8.30 1.33
N PRO A 221 19.72 9.16 2.27
CA PRO A 221 20.39 8.75 3.51
C PRO A 221 19.50 8.02 4.52
N LEU A 222 18.16 7.91 4.31
CA LEU A 222 17.29 7.18 5.21
C LEU A 222 17.49 5.66 5.14
N GLY A 223 18.03 5.13 4.03
CA GLY A 223 18.40 3.73 3.86
C GLY A 223 17.27 2.73 4.14
N ASP A 224 17.60 1.45 4.04
CA ASP A 224 16.72 0.37 4.45
C ASP A 224 16.58 0.33 5.99
N LEU A 225 15.41 -0.09 6.46
CA LEU A 225 15.18 -0.35 7.87
C LEU A 225 16.08 -1.51 8.33
N ASP A 226 17.03 -1.24 9.19
CA ASP A 226 17.79 -2.29 9.90
C ASP A 226 16.90 -2.90 10.99
N VAL A 227 16.34 -4.08 10.72
CA VAL A 227 15.44 -4.77 11.66
C VAL A 227 16.13 -5.18 12.96
N SER A 228 17.47 -5.25 13.00
CA SER A 228 18.21 -5.50 14.23
C SER A 228 18.11 -4.34 15.23
N ALA A 229 17.78 -3.14 14.75
CA ALA A 229 17.52 -1.97 15.59
C ALA A 229 16.18 -2.06 16.34
N ILE A 230 15.25 -2.92 15.93
CA ILE A 230 13.96 -3.12 16.62
C ILE A 230 14.21 -3.99 17.86
N PRO A 231 13.97 -3.48 19.07
CA PRO A 231 14.25 -4.22 20.31
C PRO A 231 13.34 -5.43 20.47
N ALA A 232 13.79 -6.40 21.25
CA ALA A 232 12.96 -7.50 21.71
C ALA A 232 11.82 -7.01 22.61
N GLY A 233 10.74 -7.80 22.68
CA GLY A 233 9.62 -7.55 23.60
C GLY A 233 8.38 -6.95 22.96
N LEU A 234 8.36 -6.79 21.64
CA LEU A 234 7.12 -6.61 20.88
C LEU A 234 6.50 -7.99 20.59
N ASP A 235 5.19 -8.07 20.66
CA ASP A 235 4.46 -9.30 20.33
C ASP A 235 4.37 -9.48 18.81
N TYR A 236 4.37 -8.36 18.05
CA TYR A 236 4.31 -8.37 16.59
C TYR A 236 4.78 -7.05 15.97
N VAL A 237 5.47 -7.15 14.85
CA VAL A 237 5.85 -6.02 14.00
C VAL A 237 5.21 -6.21 12.62
N ALA A 238 4.31 -5.31 12.27
CA ALA A 238 3.53 -5.32 11.03
C ALA A 238 4.19 -4.42 9.98
N LEU A 239 4.79 -5.02 8.96
CA LEU A 239 5.46 -4.31 7.87
C LEU A 239 4.57 -4.25 6.62
N GLY A 240 4.56 -3.11 5.94
CA GLY A 240 4.11 -2.93 4.56
C GLY A 240 5.26 -2.43 3.69
N HIS A 241 5.01 -2.29 2.39
CA HIS A 241 5.89 -1.87 1.31
C HIS A 241 6.33 -3.01 0.37
N LEU A 242 6.67 -4.19 0.86
CA LEU A 242 7.00 -5.33 0.02
C LEU A 242 5.77 -6.19 -0.25
N HIS A 243 5.48 -6.40 -1.54
CA HIS A 243 4.29 -7.14 -2.01
C HIS A 243 4.39 -8.64 -1.79
N ARG A 244 5.60 -9.15 -1.52
CA ARG A 244 5.80 -10.57 -1.22
C ARG A 244 5.53 -10.84 0.26
N PRO A 245 4.51 -11.67 0.60
CA PRO A 245 4.27 -12.08 1.98
C PRO A 245 5.44 -12.87 2.54
N GLN A 246 6.09 -12.37 3.61
CA GLN A 246 7.30 -12.99 4.15
C GLN A 246 7.57 -12.60 5.60
N ALA A 247 8.21 -13.53 6.33
CA ALA A 247 8.80 -13.23 7.62
C ALA A 247 10.19 -12.62 7.43
N ILE A 248 10.55 -11.65 8.24
CA ILE A 248 11.90 -11.08 8.27
C ILE A 248 12.70 -11.75 9.37
N LEU A 249 13.76 -12.41 8.97
CA LEU A 249 14.68 -13.09 9.89
C LEU A 249 15.69 -12.10 10.46
N GLY A 250 16.15 -12.38 11.70
CA GLY A 250 17.15 -11.54 12.38
C GLY A 250 16.55 -10.41 13.22
N ALA A 251 15.26 -10.11 13.11
CA ALA A 251 14.57 -9.22 14.04
C ALA A 251 14.43 -9.87 15.42
N ALA A 252 14.55 -9.06 16.48
CA ALA A 252 14.41 -9.54 17.87
C ALA A 252 12.96 -9.82 18.28
N SER A 253 11.99 -9.33 17.51
CA SER A 253 10.55 -9.56 17.67
C SER A 253 9.94 -10.14 16.37
N PRO A 254 8.83 -10.89 16.42
CA PRO A 254 8.17 -11.43 15.23
C PRO A 254 7.81 -10.32 14.23
N THR A 255 8.46 -10.33 13.07
CA THR A 255 8.39 -9.26 12.06
C THR A 255 7.97 -9.83 10.71
N TYR A 256 6.90 -9.29 10.10
CA TYR A 256 6.29 -9.85 8.89
C TYR A 256 5.82 -8.76 7.94
N TYR A 257 6.06 -8.96 6.65
CA TYR A 257 5.30 -8.34 5.57
C TYR A 257 4.06 -9.15 5.28
N ALA A 258 2.88 -8.52 5.33
CA ALA A 258 1.66 -9.16 4.87
C ALA A 258 1.68 -9.37 3.36
N GLY A 259 2.33 -8.45 2.64
CA GLY A 259 2.34 -8.39 1.19
C GLY A 259 1.07 -7.80 0.61
N SER A 260 1.06 -7.54 -0.70
CA SER A 260 -0.16 -7.12 -1.37
C SER A 260 -1.20 -8.25 -1.39
N PRO A 261 -2.49 -7.95 -1.17
CA PRO A 261 -3.53 -8.98 -1.06
C PRO A 261 -3.95 -9.57 -2.41
N ILE A 262 -3.69 -8.87 -3.52
CA ILE A 262 -3.81 -9.38 -4.89
C ILE A 262 -2.50 -9.15 -5.64
N ALA A 263 -2.23 -9.92 -6.68
CA ALA A 263 -1.03 -9.75 -7.50
C ALA A 263 -1.17 -8.53 -8.42
N TYR A 264 -0.23 -7.61 -8.35
CA TYR A 264 -0.18 -6.39 -9.16
C TYR A 264 0.88 -6.41 -10.26
N SER A 265 1.69 -7.46 -10.32
CA SER A 265 2.72 -7.66 -11.34
C SER A 265 2.85 -9.14 -11.71
N PHE A 266 3.26 -9.40 -12.95
CA PHE A 266 3.58 -10.76 -13.40
C PHE A 266 4.79 -11.36 -12.66
N SER A 267 5.59 -10.59 -11.97
CA SER A 267 6.64 -11.09 -11.06
C SER A 267 6.08 -11.73 -9.78
N GLU A 268 4.77 -11.60 -9.54
CA GLU A 268 4.10 -12.11 -8.35
C GLU A 268 3.29 -13.40 -8.61
N ILE A 269 3.40 -14.00 -9.81
CA ILE A 269 2.62 -15.19 -10.23
C ILE A 269 2.75 -16.35 -9.24
N ASP A 270 3.94 -16.58 -8.70
CA ASP A 270 4.23 -17.70 -7.80
C ASP A 270 3.95 -17.36 -6.32
N GLN A 271 3.34 -16.22 -6.05
CA GLN A 271 3.05 -15.79 -4.68
C GLN A 271 1.62 -16.16 -4.29
N ILE A 272 1.48 -16.85 -3.16
CA ILE A 272 0.18 -17.05 -2.53
C ILE A 272 -0.16 -15.78 -1.75
N LYS A 273 -1.15 -15.04 -2.21
CA LYS A 273 -1.63 -13.83 -1.55
C LYS A 273 -2.41 -14.18 -0.28
N ARG A 274 -2.20 -13.38 0.78
CA ARG A 274 -2.72 -13.71 2.12
C ARG A 274 -2.80 -12.48 3.01
N ALA A 275 -3.65 -12.55 4.02
CA ALA A 275 -3.54 -11.77 5.24
C ALA A 275 -2.76 -12.56 6.31
N VAL A 276 -2.26 -11.88 7.33
CA VAL A 276 -1.59 -12.51 8.47
C VAL A 276 -2.51 -12.44 9.68
N LEU A 277 -2.83 -13.58 10.26
CA LEU A 277 -3.58 -13.69 11.50
C LEU A 277 -2.61 -13.88 12.68
N ILE A 278 -2.71 -13.01 13.66
CA ILE A 278 -1.92 -13.04 14.88
C ILE A 278 -2.87 -13.43 16.04
N ASP A 279 -2.70 -14.64 16.55
CA ASP A 279 -3.44 -15.09 17.75
C ASP A 279 -2.54 -14.85 18.97
N THR A 280 -2.95 -13.91 19.79
CA THR A 280 -2.18 -13.47 20.95
C THR A 280 -3.01 -13.67 22.22
N ALA A 281 -2.32 -14.00 23.30
CA ALA A 281 -2.90 -14.07 24.63
C ALA A 281 -1.87 -13.61 25.65
N LYS A 282 -2.35 -13.06 26.76
CA LYS A 282 -1.54 -12.62 27.89
C LYS A 282 -0.46 -13.67 28.24
N GLY A 283 0.80 -13.25 28.24
CA GLY A 283 1.92 -14.09 28.66
C GLY A 283 2.29 -15.25 27.72
N ARG A 284 1.70 -15.30 26.51
CA ARG A 284 2.04 -16.27 25.47
C ARG A 284 2.67 -15.57 24.26
N ALA A 285 3.64 -16.23 23.66
CA ALA A 285 4.14 -15.82 22.36
C ALA A 285 2.99 -15.83 21.32
N ALA A 286 2.95 -14.81 20.47
CA ALA A 286 1.96 -14.71 19.42
C ALA A 286 2.08 -15.90 18.45
N ARG A 287 0.95 -16.53 18.11
CA ARG A 287 0.88 -17.52 17.05
C ARG A 287 0.51 -16.81 15.75
N ILE A 288 1.37 -16.95 14.76
CA ILE A 288 1.20 -16.30 13.47
C ILE A 288 0.78 -17.35 12.45
N THR A 289 -0.32 -17.08 11.74
CA THR A 289 -0.90 -17.94 10.71
C THR A 289 -1.24 -17.16 9.46
N SER A 290 -1.14 -17.79 8.30
CA SER A 290 -1.57 -17.21 7.03
C SER A 290 -3.06 -17.46 6.82
N VAL A 291 -3.78 -16.45 6.33
CA VAL A 291 -5.15 -16.53 5.83
C VAL A 291 -5.07 -16.31 4.32
N PRO A 292 -5.13 -17.35 3.49
CA PRO A 292 -5.08 -17.19 2.03
C PRO A 292 -6.23 -16.29 1.56
N LEU A 293 -5.95 -15.46 0.56
CA LEU A 293 -6.92 -14.59 -0.09
C LEU A 293 -7.15 -15.05 -1.53
N GLY A 294 -8.40 -15.07 -1.96
CA GLY A 294 -8.84 -15.62 -3.23
C GLY A 294 -9.40 -14.59 -4.22
N SER A 295 -9.55 -13.33 -3.83
CA SER A 295 -10.25 -12.31 -4.64
C SER A 295 -9.52 -11.89 -5.91
N GLY A 296 -8.19 -12.13 -6.01
CA GLY A 296 -7.41 -11.79 -7.20
C GLY A 296 -7.52 -12.85 -8.29
N ARG A 297 -7.75 -12.41 -9.54
CA ARG A 297 -7.65 -13.28 -10.71
C ARG A 297 -6.21 -13.80 -10.85
N PRO A 298 -6.01 -15.07 -11.24
CA PRO A 298 -4.67 -15.61 -11.46
C PRO A 298 -3.98 -14.86 -12.62
N LEU A 299 -2.70 -14.54 -12.43
CA LEU A 299 -1.85 -14.04 -13.50
C LEU A 299 -1.13 -15.20 -14.17
N ALA A 300 -0.93 -15.12 -15.49
CA ALA A 300 -0.19 -16.12 -16.24
C ALA A 300 0.70 -15.49 -17.31
N ILE A 301 1.86 -16.08 -17.55
CA ILE A 301 2.70 -15.77 -18.71
C ILE A 301 2.61 -16.96 -19.67
N TRP A 302 2.20 -16.70 -20.92
CA TRP A 302 2.19 -17.69 -21.98
C TRP A 302 3.31 -17.40 -22.96
N THR A 303 4.34 -18.23 -22.96
CA THR A 303 5.35 -18.20 -24.01
C THR A 303 4.89 -19.13 -25.13
N VAL A 304 4.66 -18.60 -26.32
CA VAL A 304 4.07 -19.31 -27.44
C VAL A 304 4.94 -19.19 -28.69
N THR A 305 5.01 -20.30 -29.46
CA THR A 305 5.75 -20.40 -30.69
C THR A 305 4.88 -20.27 -31.95
N SER A 306 3.56 -20.20 -31.74
CA SER A 306 2.57 -19.96 -32.80
C SER A 306 1.30 -19.31 -32.22
N ILE A 307 0.50 -18.69 -33.12
CA ILE A 307 -0.81 -18.13 -32.74
C ILE A 307 -1.79 -19.23 -32.32
N ASP A 308 -1.73 -20.39 -32.95
CA ASP A 308 -2.63 -21.50 -32.63
C ASP A 308 -2.33 -22.08 -31.26
N GLU A 309 -1.06 -22.12 -30.84
CA GLU A 309 -0.69 -22.47 -29.46
C GLU A 309 -1.29 -21.54 -28.45
N ALA A 310 -1.31 -20.23 -28.72
CA ALA A 310 -1.97 -19.25 -27.85
C ALA A 310 -3.49 -19.47 -27.76
N ARG A 311 -4.13 -19.79 -28.90
CA ARG A 311 -5.56 -20.15 -28.94
C ARG A 311 -5.87 -21.41 -28.14
N ASP A 312 -5.00 -22.41 -28.21
CA ASP A 312 -5.14 -23.65 -27.43
C ASP A 312 -5.00 -23.39 -25.92
N HIS A 313 -4.10 -22.48 -25.53
CA HIS A 313 -4.00 -22.05 -24.13
C HIS A 313 -5.28 -21.37 -23.66
N ALA A 314 -5.84 -20.45 -24.46
CA ALA A 314 -7.09 -19.78 -24.14
C ALA A 314 -8.26 -20.78 -24.01
N ALA A 315 -8.39 -21.69 -24.97
CA ALA A 315 -9.44 -22.71 -24.95
C ALA A 315 -9.33 -23.65 -23.71
N ARG A 316 -8.11 -24.00 -23.31
CA ARG A 316 -7.89 -24.80 -22.09
C ARG A 316 -8.24 -24.04 -20.82
N ALA A 317 -7.93 -22.75 -20.74
CA ALA A 317 -8.30 -21.92 -19.60
C ALA A 317 -9.83 -21.79 -19.49
N ASP A 318 -10.53 -21.56 -20.60
CA ASP A 318 -12.00 -21.47 -20.65
C ASP A 318 -12.64 -22.81 -20.26
N ALA A 319 -12.13 -23.94 -20.76
CA ALA A 319 -12.60 -25.27 -20.40
C ALA A 319 -12.40 -25.59 -18.89
N GLY A 320 -11.33 -25.06 -18.30
CA GLY A 320 -11.04 -25.13 -16.89
C GLY A 320 -11.82 -24.14 -16.01
N ASN A 321 -12.70 -23.34 -16.61
CA ASN A 321 -13.41 -22.23 -15.95
C ASN A 321 -12.47 -21.24 -15.22
N LEU A 322 -11.27 -21.06 -15.76
CA LEU A 322 -10.28 -20.12 -15.29
C LEU A 322 -10.42 -18.79 -16.05
N SER A 323 -10.23 -17.70 -15.35
CA SER A 323 -10.27 -16.36 -15.94
C SER A 323 -8.94 -15.63 -15.72
N PRO A 324 -7.80 -16.17 -16.22
CA PRO A 324 -6.50 -15.58 -15.97
C PRO A 324 -6.34 -14.23 -16.67
N ILE A 325 -5.52 -13.37 -16.07
CA ILE A 325 -4.95 -12.20 -16.75
C ILE A 325 -3.60 -12.62 -17.29
N VAL A 326 -3.35 -12.39 -18.58
CA VAL A 326 -2.24 -13.03 -19.30
C VAL A 326 -1.31 -12.00 -19.94
N GLU A 327 -0.01 -12.22 -19.80
CA GLU A 327 1.02 -11.68 -20.65
C GLU A 327 1.40 -12.76 -21.70
N VAL A 328 1.24 -12.46 -22.98
CA VAL A 328 1.69 -13.36 -24.05
C VAL A 328 3.10 -12.98 -24.50
N ARG A 329 4.03 -13.93 -24.50
CA ARG A 329 5.39 -13.81 -25.03
C ARG A 329 5.49 -14.62 -26.31
N ALA A 330 5.55 -13.94 -27.44
CA ALA A 330 5.63 -14.57 -28.76
C ALA A 330 7.09 -14.86 -29.14
N ASP A 331 7.43 -16.15 -29.28
CA ASP A 331 8.71 -16.66 -29.74
C ASP A 331 8.50 -17.38 -31.11
N LEU A 332 8.17 -16.60 -32.14
CA LEU A 332 7.81 -17.14 -33.44
C LEU A 332 9.02 -17.46 -34.34
N GLY A 333 10.26 -17.31 -33.84
CA GLY A 333 11.48 -17.43 -34.66
C GLY A 333 11.67 -16.27 -35.66
N ARG A 334 10.78 -15.28 -35.63
CA ARG A 334 10.77 -14.05 -36.43
C ARG A 334 10.03 -12.96 -35.70
N ARG A 335 10.14 -11.72 -36.17
CA ARG A 335 9.36 -10.62 -35.64
C ARG A 335 7.85 -10.85 -35.77
N LEU A 336 7.12 -10.43 -34.79
CA LEU A 336 5.67 -10.46 -34.73
C LEU A 336 5.08 -9.46 -35.73
N ASP A 337 4.17 -9.94 -36.56
CA ASP A 337 3.39 -9.07 -37.44
C ASP A 337 2.36 -8.26 -36.61
N PRO A 338 2.03 -6.99 -36.97
CA PRO A 338 1.03 -6.21 -36.27
C PRO A 338 -0.35 -6.88 -36.18
N ASP A 339 -0.78 -7.58 -37.23
CA ASP A 339 -2.07 -8.28 -37.23
C ASP A 339 -2.04 -9.51 -36.30
N GLU A 340 -0.92 -10.21 -36.23
CA GLU A 340 -0.68 -11.30 -35.29
C GLU A 340 -0.68 -10.80 -33.84
N GLY A 341 -0.01 -9.67 -33.58
CA GLY A 341 -0.01 -9.02 -32.28
C GLY A 341 -1.42 -8.64 -31.84
N SER A 342 -2.18 -8.06 -32.75
CA SER A 342 -3.59 -7.74 -32.51
C SER A 342 -4.44 -9.01 -32.26
N ALA A 343 -4.22 -10.08 -33.04
CA ALA A 343 -4.92 -11.34 -32.85
C ALA A 343 -4.59 -12.00 -31.49
N LEU A 344 -3.34 -11.94 -31.03
CA LEU A 344 -2.93 -12.41 -29.70
C LEU A 344 -3.57 -11.59 -28.58
N PHE A 345 -3.62 -10.28 -28.75
CA PHE A 345 -4.23 -9.39 -27.76
C PHE A 345 -5.73 -9.62 -27.60
N HIS A 346 -6.42 -9.94 -28.69
CA HIS A 346 -7.87 -10.18 -28.69
C HIS A 346 -8.25 -11.63 -28.34
N LEU A 347 -7.29 -12.49 -27.96
CA LEU A 347 -7.51 -13.88 -27.53
C LEU A 347 -8.42 -13.91 -26.32
N GLY A 348 -9.25 -13.51 -25.92
CA GLY A 348 -10.10 -13.53 -24.73
C GLY A 348 -11.21 -12.49 -24.74
N HIS A 349 -11.31 -11.75 -25.85
CA HIS A 349 -12.38 -10.79 -26.05
C HIS A 349 -13.40 -11.33 -27.09
N PRO A 350 -14.39 -12.14 -26.69
CA PRO A 350 -15.41 -12.64 -27.62
C PRO A 350 -16.32 -11.52 -28.17
N GLY A 351 -16.12 -10.27 -27.72
CA GLY A 351 -17.05 -9.15 -27.93
C GLY A 351 -16.71 -8.18 -29.07
N HIS A 352 -15.63 -8.34 -29.83
CA HIS A 352 -15.31 -7.40 -30.93
C HIS A 352 -15.90 -7.81 -32.30
N LEU A 353 -16.67 -8.89 -32.37
CA LEU A 353 -17.52 -9.21 -33.51
C LEU A 353 -18.99 -8.85 -33.22
N GLY A 354 -19.26 -7.58 -33.05
CA GLY A 354 -20.54 -6.98 -33.41
C GLY A 354 -21.82 -7.41 -32.68
N HIS A 355 -21.81 -7.87 -31.44
CA HIS A 355 -23.04 -8.10 -30.68
C HIS A 355 -23.26 -7.02 -29.61
N PRO A 356 -24.27 -6.14 -29.76
CA PRO A 356 -24.68 -5.23 -28.70
C PRO A 356 -25.40 -6.03 -27.60
N GLY A 357 -24.77 -6.21 -26.46
CA GLY A 357 -25.39 -6.85 -25.29
C GLY A 357 -24.49 -7.80 -24.48
N ALA A 358 -23.23 -7.97 -24.86
CA ALA A 358 -22.30 -8.75 -24.03
C ALA A 358 -21.93 -7.95 -22.78
N SER A 359 -22.15 -8.57 -21.61
CA SER A 359 -21.68 -8.04 -20.31
C SER A 359 -20.17 -7.78 -20.37
N PRO A 360 -19.68 -6.63 -19.85
CA PRO A 360 -18.24 -6.35 -19.81
C PRO A 360 -17.43 -7.30 -18.89
N PHE A 361 -18.09 -8.24 -18.25
CA PHE A 361 -17.53 -9.17 -17.26
C PHE A 361 -17.79 -10.64 -17.61
N LEU A 362 -17.51 -11.06 -18.85
CA LEU A 362 -17.53 -12.49 -19.14
C LEU A 362 -16.33 -13.18 -18.48
N PRO A 363 -16.55 -14.33 -17.79
CA PRO A 363 -15.45 -15.15 -17.32
C PRO A 363 -14.67 -15.67 -18.53
N GLY A 364 -13.42 -15.24 -18.66
CA GLY A 364 -12.56 -15.63 -19.76
C GLY A 364 -11.15 -15.09 -19.59
N VAL A 365 -10.26 -15.57 -20.44
CA VAL A 365 -8.88 -15.07 -20.52
C VAL A 365 -8.87 -13.58 -20.87
N THR A 366 -8.05 -12.80 -20.19
CA THR A 366 -7.81 -11.39 -20.54
C THR A 366 -6.33 -11.19 -20.84
N VAL A 367 -5.98 -10.93 -22.09
CA VAL A 367 -4.60 -10.58 -22.47
C VAL A 367 -4.39 -9.09 -22.25
N VAL A 368 -3.43 -8.73 -21.41
CA VAL A 368 -3.09 -7.34 -21.09
C VAL A 368 -1.79 -6.87 -21.71
N ALA A 369 -0.94 -7.79 -22.15
CA ALA A 369 0.31 -7.48 -22.85
C ALA A 369 0.68 -8.57 -23.84
N VAL A 370 1.26 -8.16 -24.97
CA VAL A 370 1.90 -9.05 -25.95
C VAL A 370 3.34 -8.57 -26.14
N ARG A 371 4.32 -9.45 -25.91
CA ARG A 371 5.74 -9.16 -26.10
C ARG A 371 6.31 -10.01 -27.23
N ASP A 372 6.97 -9.37 -28.16
CA ASP A 372 7.76 -10.03 -29.20
C ASP A 372 9.18 -10.29 -28.68
N LEU A 373 9.56 -11.57 -28.54
CA LEU A 373 10.88 -11.94 -28.06
C LEU A 373 12.00 -11.74 -29.14
N HIS A 374 11.63 -11.54 -30.40
CA HIS A 374 12.55 -11.24 -31.51
C HIS A 374 12.67 -9.73 -31.80
N ASP A 375 11.91 -8.89 -31.11
CA ASP A 375 12.05 -7.43 -31.16
C ASP A 375 11.97 -6.82 -29.75
N PRO A 376 13.01 -7.02 -28.92
CA PRO A 376 13.01 -6.56 -27.53
C PRO A 376 12.94 -5.02 -27.40
N GLY A 377 13.18 -4.27 -28.48
CA GLY A 377 13.02 -2.82 -28.52
C GLY A 377 11.57 -2.36 -28.72
N ARG A 378 10.68 -3.24 -29.19
CA ARG A 378 9.26 -2.96 -29.40
C ARG A 378 8.48 -3.43 -28.17
N ARG A 379 8.54 -2.65 -27.11
CA ARG A 379 7.59 -2.80 -26.01
C ARG A 379 6.19 -2.44 -26.51
N GLU A 380 5.28 -3.41 -26.46
CA GLU A 380 3.84 -3.24 -26.40
C GLU A 380 3.10 -2.84 -27.69
N LEU A 381 2.38 -3.80 -28.25
CA LEU A 381 1.28 -3.53 -29.21
C LEU A 381 -0.05 -3.18 -28.51
N ALA A 382 -0.08 -3.06 -27.19
CA ALA A 382 -1.36 -2.89 -26.49
C ALA A 382 -1.34 -2.14 -25.16
N SER A 383 -0.35 -1.33 -24.89
CA SER A 383 -0.43 -0.43 -23.75
C SER A 383 -0.03 0.96 -24.20
N THR A 384 -1.04 1.82 -24.33
CA THR A 384 -0.86 3.27 -24.26
C THR A 384 -0.66 3.72 -22.81
N THR A 385 -0.50 2.80 -21.87
CA THR A 385 -0.04 3.16 -20.54
C THR A 385 1.40 3.58 -20.67
N ALA A 386 1.59 4.85 -20.43
CA ALA A 386 2.90 5.40 -20.17
C ALA A 386 3.65 4.42 -19.26
N THR A 387 4.71 3.78 -19.77
CA THR A 387 5.83 3.38 -18.92
C THR A 387 5.98 4.50 -17.92
N GLU A 388 5.86 4.25 -16.64
CA GLU A 388 6.29 5.23 -15.65
C GLU A 388 7.65 5.72 -16.17
N PRO A 389 7.79 7.02 -16.43
CA PRO A 389 9.06 7.52 -16.90
C PRO A 389 10.10 7.06 -15.88
N PRO A 390 11.32 6.70 -16.29
CA PRO A 390 12.39 6.45 -15.35
C PRO A 390 12.32 7.59 -14.34
N GLU A 391 12.47 7.31 -13.05
CA GLU A 391 12.40 8.33 -12.01
C GLU A 391 13.45 9.40 -12.33
N LEU A 392 13.04 10.35 -13.16
CA LEU A 392 13.82 11.51 -13.50
C LEU A 392 13.76 12.38 -12.25
N SER A 393 14.88 12.83 -11.77
CA SER A 393 14.92 13.90 -10.78
C SER A 393 14.06 15.07 -11.28
N ALA A 394 13.53 15.90 -10.40
CA ALA A 394 12.71 17.04 -10.81
C ALA A 394 13.35 17.87 -11.94
N PRO A 395 14.68 18.12 -11.95
CA PRO A 395 15.37 18.77 -13.08
C PRO A 395 15.34 17.96 -14.39
N GLU A 396 15.47 16.64 -14.34
CA GLU A 396 15.43 15.78 -15.53
C GLU A 396 14.03 15.68 -16.11
N LEU A 397 13.01 15.54 -15.27
CA LEU A 397 11.60 15.57 -15.69
C LEU A 397 11.26 16.93 -16.33
N PHE A 398 11.75 18.02 -15.74
CA PHE A 398 11.56 19.34 -16.29
C PHE A 398 12.22 19.48 -17.68
N ARG A 399 13.44 18.97 -17.85
CA ARG A 399 14.14 18.99 -19.16
C ARG A 399 13.36 18.20 -20.22
N GLU A 400 12.84 17.03 -19.89
CA GLU A 400 12.03 16.21 -20.79
C GLU A 400 10.73 16.93 -21.20
N LEU A 401 10.00 17.48 -20.24
CA LEU A 401 8.77 18.23 -20.49
C LEU A 401 9.04 19.50 -21.32
N TRP A 402 10.13 20.21 -21.01
CA TRP A 402 10.53 21.40 -21.74
C TRP A 402 10.89 21.06 -23.19
N LYS A 403 11.70 20.02 -23.42
CA LYS A 403 12.05 19.54 -24.77
C LYS A 403 10.81 19.15 -25.56
N LYS A 404 9.86 18.47 -24.94
CA LYS A 404 8.59 18.09 -25.56
C LYS A 404 7.76 19.32 -25.98
N LYS A 405 7.77 20.37 -25.18
CA LYS A 405 6.97 21.58 -25.41
C LYS A 405 7.65 22.58 -26.36
N HIS A 406 8.97 22.72 -26.30
CA HIS A 406 9.73 23.77 -26.98
C HIS A 406 10.67 23.25 -28.09
N GLY A 407 10.83 21.94 -28.25
CA GLY A 407 11.66 21.31 -29.29
C GLY A 407 13.18 21.35 -29.06
N SER A 408 13.65 22.04 -28.00
CA SER A 408 15.07 22.15 -27.63
C SER A 408 15.23 21.97 -26.12
N LEU A 409 16.43 21.59 -25.66
CA LEU A 409 16.74 21.54 -24.24
C LEU A 409 17.04 22.94 -23.70
N PRO A 410 16.60 23.28 -22.48
CA PRO A 410 17.02 24.46 -21.77
C PRO A 410 18.48 24.31 -21.31
N ASP A 411 19.17 25.41 -21.08
CA ASP A 411 20.48 25.39 -20.42
C ASP A 411 20.36 25.02 -18.93
N ASP A 412 21.46 24.59 -18.32
CA ASP A 412 21.46 24.10 -16.94
C ASP A 412 21.12 25.19 -15.92
N ASP A 413 21.48 26.44 -16.19
CA ASP A 413 21.16 27.59 -15.31
C ASP A 413 19.65 27.85 -15.32
N THR A 414 19.03 27.87 -16.51
CA THR A 414 17.56 28.00 -16.66
C THR A 414 16.82 26.88 -15.95
N VAL A 415 17.32 25.64 -16.01
CA VAL A 415 16.71 24.49 -15.30
C VAL A 415 16.80 24.70 -13.80
N ALA A 416 17.95 25.10 -13.29
CA ALA A 416 18.16 25.31 -11.85
C ALA A 416 17.27 26.45 -11.31
N GLU A 417 17.19 27.59 -12.02
CA GLU A 417 16.35 28.73 -11.63
C GLU A 417 14.85 28.36 -11.62
N LEU A 418 14.36 27.68 -12.66
CA LEU A 418 12.94 27.31 -12.74
C LEU A 418 12.57 26.21 -11.76
N CYS A 419 13.45 25.25 -11.51
CA CYS A 419 13.22 24.25 -10.45
C CYS A 419 13.20 24.90 -9.08
N ALA A 420 14.09 25.84 -8.79
CA ALA A 420 14.09 26.60 -7.54
C ALA A 420 12.80 27.41 -7.38
N ALA A 421 12.37 28.11 -8.44
CA ALA A 421 11.13 28.89 -8.44
C ALA A 421 9.88 28.04 -8.23
N LEU A 422 9.81 26.84 -8.83
CA LEU A 422 8.69 25.90 -8.63
C LEU A 422 8.66 25.35 -7.22
N LEU A 423 9.83 25.03 -6.65
CA LEU A 423 9.94 24.56 -5.27
C LEU A 423 9.54 25.66 -4.28
N ASP A 424 9.93 26.93 -4.53
CA ASP A 424 9.56 28.06 -3.70
C ASP A 424 8.06 28.40 -3.83
N ALA A 425 7.47 28.27 -5.02
CA ALA A 425 6.03 28.43 -5.22
C ALA A 425 5.25 27.34 -4.47
N ALA A 426 5.66 26.09 -4.57
CA ALA A 426 5.03 24.99 -3.84
C ALA A 426 5.13 25.17 -2.32
N ARG A 427 6.27 25.64 -1.80
CA ARG A 427 6.44 25.98 -0.37
C ARG A 427 5.53 27.11 0.05
N SER A 428 5.38 28.15 -0.79
CA SER A 428 4.55 29.31 -0.49
C SER A 428 3.06 28.96 -0.45
N GLU A 429 2.58 28.07 -1.32
CA GLU A 429 1.21 27.55 -1.29
C GLU A 429 0.96 26.70 -0.02
N GLU A 430 1.87 25.82 0.34
CA GLU A 430 1.77 25.01 1.57
C GLU A 430 1.77 25.88 2.84
N GLU A 431 2.60 26.93 2.87
CA GLU A 431 2.60 27.89 3.99
C GLU A 431 1.31 28.70 4.07
N ALA A 432 0.74 29.08 2.93
CA ALA A 432 -0.53 29.81 2.88
C ALA A 432 -1.68 28.92 3.37
N GLU A 433 -1.72 27.66 2.96
CA GLU A 433 -2.68 26.69 3.46
C GLU A 433 -2.51 26.40 4.97
N SER A 434 -1.27 26.27 5.43
CA SER A 434 -0.98 26.04 6.86
C SER A 434 -1.42 27.25 7.72
N ARG A 435 -1.18 28.48 7.26
CA ARG A 435 -1.64 29.72 7.93
C ARG A 435 -3.17 29.82 7.93
N SER A 436 -3.82 29.46 6.83
CA SER A 436 -5.29 29.44 6.74
C SER A 436 -5.90 28.44 7.73
N ARG A 437 -5.31 27.25 7.87
CA ARG A 437 -5.75 26.22 8.84
C ARG A 437 -5.50 26.64 10.28
N ALA A 438 -4.35 27.28 10.57
CA ALA A 438 -4.06 27.81 11.90
C ALA A 438 -5.01 28.95 12.29
N ALA A 439 -5.39 29.80 11.34
CA ALA A 439 -6.39 30.86 11.56
C ALA A 439 -7.79 30.28 11.82
N ALA A 440 -8.19 29.24 11.05
CA ALA A 440 -9.46 28.55 11.25
C ALA A 440 -9.52 27.83 12.60
N ALA A 441 -8.41 27.22 13.04
CA ALA A 441 -8.33 26.56 14.36
C ALA A 441 -8.43 27.55 15.53
N ARG A 442 -7.91 28.78 15.37
CA ARG A 442 -8.02 29.85 16.38
C ARG A 442 -9.42 30.48 16.41
N ALA A 443 -10.12 30.53 15.28
CA ALA A 443 -11.48 31.06 15.20
C ALA A 443 -12.54 30.10 15.75
N GLY A 444 -12.28 28.78 15.74
CA GLY A 444 -13.17 27.74 16.29
C GLY A 444 -13.00 27.46 17.78
N GLY A 445 -12.11 28.15 18.48
CA GLY A 445 -11.78 27.94 19.89
C GLY A 445 -12.44 28.95 20.88
N VAL A 446 -13.37 29.77 20.42
CA VAL A 446 -14.12 30.71 21.26
C VAL A 446 -15.62 30.43 21.04
N GLY A 447 -16.13 29.49 21.83
CA GLY A 447 -17.53 29.13 21.89
C GLY A 447 -17.78 28.15 23.02
#